data_0eb7d3a828e05c5141a21bb15d62c8e4
#
_entry.id   0eb7d3a828e05c5141a21bb15d62c8e4
#
_cell.length_a   1.000
_cell.length_b   1.000
_cell.length_c   1.000
_cell.angle_alpha   90.00
_cell.angle_beta   90.00
_cell.angle_gamma   90.00
#
_symmetry.space_group_name_H-M   'P 1'
#
loop_
_entity.id
_entity.type
_entity.pdbx_description
1 polymer ?
#
loop_
_entity_poly.entity_id
_entity_poly.type
_entity_poly.pdbx_seq_one_letter_code
_entity_poly.pdbx_strand_id
1 'polypeptide(L)'
;MDVILGIDIGGSTTKIVGLRTDGSVISMLRVRAEDQVTSLYGALGNYLTSNRLSLRDVRRVVLTGVGASYVEGDIYGLPTCKVGEFSASGTGALALSGQSLSLIHI
;
A
#
# COMPACT_ATOMS: atom_id res chain seq x y z
N MET A 1 -9.54 13.18 4.62
CA MET A 1 -9.99 11.78 4.32
C MET A 1 -8.95 10.85 4.90
N ASP A 2 -9.38 9.76 5.53
CA ASP A 2 -8.46 8.78 6.09
C ASP A 2 -8.38 7.58 5.16
N VAL A 3 -7.17 7.28 4.70
CA VAL A 3 -6.90 6.24 3.71
C VAL A 3 -5.82 5.31 4.23
N ILE A 4 -5.97 4.02 3.98
CA ILE A 4 -4.91 3.03 4.15
C ILE A 4 -4.42 2.64 2.76
N LEU A 5 -3.11 2.67 2.55
CA LEU A 5 -2.50 2.24 1.30
C LEU A 5 -1.87 0.87 1.47
N GLY A 6 -2.24 -0.05 0.57
CA GLY A 6 -1.54 -1.31 0.42
C GLY A 6 -0.62 -1.24 -0.78
N ILE A 7 0.64 -1.59 -0.60
CA ILE A 7 1.64 -1.52 -1.68
C ILE A 7 2.33 -2.86 -1.79
N ASP A 8 2.19 -3.49 -2.95
CA ASP A 8 2.84 -4.75 -3.28
C ASP A 8 4.02 -4.45 -4.20
N ILE A 9 5.24 -4.64 -3.68
CA ILE A 9 6.47 -4.37 -4.42
C ILE A 9 6.99 -5.70 -4.96
N GLY A 10 6.58 -6.04 -6.17
CA GLY A 10 7.01 -7.26 -6.82
C GLY A 10 8.39 -7.13 -7.45
N GLY A 11 8.83 -8.20 -8.13
CA GLY A 11 10.11 -8.20 -8.80
C GLY A 11 10.14 -7.27 -10.03
N SER A 12 9.02 -7.12 -10.71
CA SER A 12 8.93 -6.33 -11.95
C SER A 12 7.78 -5.36 -11.98
N THR A 13 6.92 -5.35 -10.95
CA THR A 13 5.79 -4.43 -10.89
C THR A 13 5.58 -3.96 -9.46
N THR A 14 5.04 -2.76 -9.31
CA THR A 14 4.55 -2.23 -8.05
C THR A 14 3.08 -1.95 -8.18
N LYS A 15 2.29 -2.42 -7.22
CA LYS A 15 0.86 -2.24 -7.21
C LYS A 15 0.45 -1.50 -5.94
N ILE A 16 -0.39 -0.48 -6.09
CA ILE A 16 -0.91 0.30 -4.97
C ILE A 16 -2.42 0.22 -4.99
N VAL A 17 -3.00 -0.05 -3.82
CA VAL A 17 -4.44 0.00 -3.62
C VAL A 17 -4.73 0.87 -2.41
N GLY A 18 -5.68 1.78 -2.53
CA GLY A 18 -6.13 2.63 -1.43
C GLY A 18 -7.50 2.21 -0.95
N LEU A 19 -7.70 2.23 0.37
CA LEU A 19 -8.96 1.92 1.01
C LEU A 19 -9.42 3.11 1.83
N ARG A 20 -10.71 3.45 1.71
CA ARG A 20 -11.35 4.46 2.54
C ARG A 20 -11.72 3.89 3.90
N THR A 21 -12.14 4.75 4.81
CA THR A 21 -12.55 4.35 6.17
C THR A 21 -13.76 3.43 6.17
N ASP A 22 -14.60 3.45 5.14
CA ASP A 22 -15.73 2.53 5.02
C ASP A 22 -15.32 1.18 4.39
N GLY A 23 -14.02 1.02 4.10
CA GLY A 23 -13.48 -0.20 3.52
C GLY A 23 -13.58 -0.27 2.01
N SER A 24 -14.19 0.71 1.35
CA SER A 24 -14.29 0.69 -0.11
C SER A 24 -12.94 1.02 -0.75
N VAL A 25 -12.68 0.41 -1.90
CA VAL A 25 -11.46 0.64 -2.68
C VAL A 25 -11.60 1.97 -3.43
N ILE A 26 -10.59 2.83 -3.30
CA ILE A 26 -10.53 4.09 -4.05
C ILE A 26 -10.19 3.78 -5.51
N SER A 27 -9.05 3.15 -5.71
CA SER A 27 -8.56 2.74 -7.01
C SER A 27 -7.34 1.85 -6.83
N MET A 28 -6.88 1.26 -7.92
CA MET A 28 -5.66 0.47 -7.93
C MET A 28 -4.77 1.00 -9.05
N LEU A 29 -3.48 1.14 -8.74
CA LEU A 29 -2.46 1.51 -9.72
C LEU A 29 -1.43 0.39 -9.80
N ARG A 30 -1.05 0.02 -11.01
CA ARG A 30 0.03 -0.94 -11.25
C ARG A 30 1.02 -0.29 -12.20
N VAL A 31 2.29 -0.29 -11.81
CA VAL A 31 3.36 0.24 -12.64
C VAL A 31 4.47 -0.79 -12.79
N ARG A 32 5.17 -0.74 -13.92
CA ARG A 32 6.37 -1.55 -14.11
C ARG A 32 7.50 -0.95 -13.26
N ALA A 33 8.22 -1.82 -12.56
CA ALA A 33 9.32 -1.40 -11.70
C ALA A 33 10.65 -1.87 -12.28
N GLU A 34 11.56 -0.94 -12.58
CA GLU A 34 12.93 -1.27 -12.94
C GLU A 34 13.80 -1.23 -11.69
N ASP A 35 13.66 -0.17 -10.90
CA ASP A 35 14.25 -0.08 -9.57
C ASP A 35 13.10 -0.07 -8.56
N GLN A 36 13.12 -1.03 -7.63
CA GLN A 36 11.96 -1.24 -6.75
C GLN A 36 11.70 -0.07 -5.82
N VAL A 37 12.75 0.52 -5.25
CA VAL A 37 12.57 1.64 -4.32
C VAL A 37 12.17 2.90 -5.06
N THR A 38 12.85 3.21 -6.16
CA THR A 38 12.52 4.39 -6.98
C THR A 38 11.10 4.27 -7.53
N SER A 39 10.73 3.08 -8.02
CA SER A 39 9.39 2.84 -8.55
C SER A 39 8.32 2.95 -7.49
N LEU A 40 8.60 2.53 -6.26
CA LEU A 40 7.68 2.69 -5.15
C LEU A 40 7.32 4.16 -4.94
N TYR A 41 8.34 5.02 -4.82
CA TYR A 41 8.09 6.45 -4.57
C TYR A 41 7.44 7.14 -5.76
N GLY A 42 7.83 6.76 -6.98
CA GLY A 42 7.18 7.27 -8.19
C GLY A 42 5.72 6.85 -8.29
N ALA A 43 5.44 5.59 -8.01
CA ALA A 43 4.07 5.06 -8.00
C ALA A 43 3.22 5.72 -6.92
N LEU A 44 3.78 5.91 -5.73
CA LEU A 44 3.08 6.56 -4.63
C LEU A 44 2.73 8.00 -4.99
N GLY A 45 3.66 8.77 -5.54
CA GLY A 45 3.39 10.13 -5.97
C GLY A 45 2.30 10.19 -7.04
N ASN A 46 2.37 9.30 -8.01
CA ASN A 46 1.35 9.18 -9.05
C ASN A 46 -0.02 8.85 -8.46
N TYR A 47 -0.06 7.87 -7.55
CA TYR A 47 -1.31 7.44 -6.92
C TYR A 47 -1.98 8.60 -6.16
N LEU A 48 -1.21 9.31 -5.34
CA LEU A 48 -1.72 10.42 -4.55
C LEU A 48 -2.25 11.52 -5.47
N THR A 49 -1.48 11.91 -6.47
CA THR A 49 -1.88 12.97 -7.40
C THR A 49 -3.12 12.59 -8.19
N SER A 50 -3.16 11.37 -8.73
CA SER A 50 -4.28 10.91 -9.57
C SER A 50 -5.58 10.80 -8.79
N ASN A 51 -5.50 10.52 -7.50
CA ASN A 51 -6.69 10.35 -6.65
C ASN A 51 -6.97 11.59 -5.79
N ARG A 52 -6.25 12.68 -6.01
CA ARG A 52 -6.39 13.94 -5.29
C ARG A 52 -6.22 13.77 -3.78
N LEU A 53 -5.25 12.94 -3.41
CA LEU A 53 -4.89 12.69 -2.02
C LEU A 53 -3.59 13.42 -1.69
N SER A 54 -3.44 13.78 -0.42
CA SER A 54 -2.18 14.27 0.12
C SER A 54 -1.64 13.27 1.12
N LEU A 55 -0.38 13.41 1.51
CA LEU A 55 0.22 12.52 2.51
C LEU A 55 -0.54 12.56 3.84
N ARG A 56 -1.14 13.70 4.17
CA ARG A 56 -1.92 13.83 5.41
C ARG A 56 -3.18 12.98 5.41
N ASP A 57 -3.67 12.59 4.24
CA ASP A 57 -4.85 11.73 4.13
C ASP A 57 -4.52 10.27 4.42
N VAL A 58 -3.24 9.90 4.36
CA VAL A 58 -2.81 8.51 4.53
C VAL A 58 -2.52 8.23 5.99
N ARG A 59 -3.27 7.30 6.58
CA ARG A 59 -3.10 6.92 7.98
C ARG A 59 -2.05 5.85 8.16
N ARG A 60 -1.92 4.96 7.20
CA ARG A 60 -1.04 3.81 7.32
C ARG A 60 -0.67 3.29 5.94
N VAL A 61 0.53 2.75 5.85
CA VAL A 61 1.00 2.04 4.65
C VAL A 61 1.30 0.60 5.03
N VAL A 62 0.79 -0.34 4.23
CA VAL A 62 1.04 -1.77 4.39
C VAL A 62 1.83 -2.22 3.18
N LEU A 63 3.04 -2.74 3.42
CA LEU A 63 3.93 -3.20 2.35
C LEU A 63 3.97 -4.71 2.30
N THR A 64 4.04 -5.24 1.08
CA THR A 64 4.29 -6.65 0.83
C THR A 64 5.11 -6.82 -0.44
N GLY A 65 5.45 -8.06 -0.77
CA GLY A 65 6.20 -8.40 -1.96
C GLY A 65 7.69 -8.51 -1.70
N VAL A 66 8.40 -9.03 -2.69
CA VAL A 66 9.84 -9.31 -2.56
C VAL A 66 10.65 -8.03 -2.39
N GLY A 67 10.16 -6.91 -2.89
CA GLY A 67 10.85 -5.63 -2.78
C GLY A 67 10.63 -4.91 -1.45
N ALA A 68 9.68 -5.38 -0.63
CA ALA A 68 9.40 -4.71 0.65
C ALA A 68 10.61 -4.73 1.60
N SER A 69 11.46 -5.74 1.49
CA SER A 69 12.66 -5.85 2.32
C SER A 69 13.69 -4.75 2.06
N TYR A 70 13.61 -4.09 0.91
CA TYR A 70 14.52 -2.98 0.59
C TYR A 70 14.06 -1.65 1.18
N VAL A 71 12.85 -1.59 1.72
CA VAL A 71 12.33 -0.38 2.34
C VAL A 71 12.66 -0.42 3.83
N GLU A 72 13.41 0.56 4.30
CA GLU A 72 13.76 0.69 5.71
C GLU A 72 12.98 1.85 6.32
N GLY A 73 12.41 1.60 7.52
CA GLY A 73 11.67 2.61 8.25
C GLY A 73 10.33 2.94 7.59
N ASP A 74 9.79 4.07 7.99
CA ASP A 74 8.49 4.54 7.53
C ASP A 74 8.61 5.30 6.22
N ILE A 75 7.64 5.11 5.34
CA ILE A 75 7.57 5.84 4.08
C ILE A 75 7.05 7.25 4.37
N TYR A 76 7.88 8.26 4.10
CA TYR A 76 7.57 9.67 4.33
C TYR A 76 7.07 9.96 5.76
N GLY A 77 7.55 9.19 6.74
CA GLY A 77 7.11 9.35 8.12
C GLY A 77 5.72 8.78 8.43
N LEU A 78 5.07 8.16 7.45
CA LEU A 78 3.77 7.52 7.66
C LEU A 78 3.96 6.18 8.37
N PRO A 79 3.06 5.80 9.29
CA PRO A 79 3.14 4.47 9.90
C PRO A 79 3.13 3.39 8.83
N THR A 80 4.18 2.60 8.77
CA THR A 80 4.40 1.59 7.73
C THR A 80 4.65 0.25 8.37
N CYS A 81 3.96 -0.79 7.91
CA CYS A 81 4.20 -2.16 8.34
C CYS A 81 4.40 -3.06 7.13
N LYS A 82 5.11 -4.17 7.35
CA LYS A 82 5.37 -5.16 6.31
C LYS A 82 4.62 -6.44 6.66
N VAL A 83 4.02 -7.05 5.64
CA VAL A 83 3.23 -8.28 5.80
C VAL A 83 3.66 -9.29 4.72
N GLY A 84 3.33 -10.56 4.92
CA GLY A 84 3.64 -11.61 3.94
C GLY A 84 2.92 -11.39 2.62
N GLU A 85 1.63 -11.12 2.70
CA GLU A 85 0.81 -10.72 1.56
C GLU A 85 -0.46 -10.07 2.09
N PHE A 86 -1.20 -9.42 1.21
CA PHE A 86 -2.50 -8.88 1.56
C PHE A 86 -3.44 -8.94 0.37
N SER A 87 -4.73 -8.87 0.67
CA SER A 87 -5.77 -8.69 -0.35
C SER A 87 -6.89 -7.84 0.22
N ALA A 88 -7.56 -7.10 -0.63
CA ALA A 88 -8.76 -6.38 -0.23
C ALA A 88 -9.90 -7.39 -0.16
N SER A 89 -10.57 -7.46 0.98
CA SER A 89 -11.69 -8.36 1.16
C SER A 89 -13.00 -7.69 0.74
N GLY A 90 -13.98 -8.50 0.40
CA GLY A 90 -15.32 -8.00 0.08
C GLY A 90 -16.06 -7.40 1.27
N THR A 91 -15.52 -7.54 2.48
CA THR A 91 -16.11 -6.98 3.69
C THR A 91 -15.50 -5.64 4.09
N GLY A 92 -14.63 -5.08 3.26
CA GLY A 92 -14.06 -3.78 3.53
C GLY A 92 -12.86 -3.81 4.47
N ALA A 93 -12.06 -4.87 4.42
CA ALA A 93 -10.85 -5.00 5.22
C ALA A 93 -9.70 -5.41 4.34
N LEU A 94 -8.48 -5.10 4.79
CA LEU A 94 -7.28 -5.69 4.21
C LEU A 94 -7.00 -6.99 4.94
N ALA A 95 -7.04 -8.09 4.20
CA ALA A 95 -6.63 -9.39 4.71
C ALA A 95 -5.12 -9.49 4.61
N LEU A 96 -4.47 -9.71 5.74
CA LEU A 96 -3.02 -9.84 5.82
C LEU A 96 -2.65 -11.29 6.01
N SER A 97 -1.58 -11.73 5.39
CA SER A 97 -1.01 -13.02 5.68
C SER A 97 0.48 -12.88 5.97
N GLY A 98 1.01 -13.88 6.65
CA GLY A 98 2.37 -13.91 7.12
C GLY A 98 2.45 -14.94 8.23
N GLN A 99 3.09 -14.58 9.35
CA GLN A 99 3.16 -15.48 10.49
C GLN A 99 1.80 -15.68 11.16
N SER A 100 0.89 -14.74 10.99
CA SER A 100 -0.48 -14.86 11.46
C SER A 100 -1.41 -14.18 10.47
N LEU A 101 -2.64 -14.69 10.39
CA LEU A 101 -3.68 -14.02 9.62
C LEU A 101 -4.33 -12.98 10.50
N SER A 102 -4.45 -11.77 9.98
CA SER A 102 -5.15 -10.70 10.67
C SER A 102 -5.89 -9.85 9.65
N LEU A 103 -6.85 -9.08 10.16
CA LEU A 103 -7.60 -8.13 9.36
C LEU A 103 -7.35 -6.73 9.90
N ILE A 104 -7.10 -5.79 8.99
CA ILE A 104 -7.11 -4.37 9.32
C ILE A 104 -8.44 -3.83 8.85
N HIS A 105 -9.24 -3.38 9.80
CA HIS A 105 -10.51 -2.72 9.51
C HIS A 105 -10.31 -1.21 9.49
N ILE A 106 -10.97 -0.61 8.57
CA ILE A 106 -10.91 0.84 8.39
C ILE A 106 -12.11 1.50 9.03
#